data_80de7fc532b84669aaf3642579f2b8f8
#
_entry.id   80de7fc532b84669aaf3642579f2b8f8
#
_cell.length_a   1.000
_cell.length_b   1.000
_cell.length_c   1.000
_cell.angle_alpha   90.00
_cell.angle_beta   90.00
_cell.angle_gamma   90.00
#
_symmetry.space_group_name_H-M   'P 1'
#
loop_
_entity.id
_entity.type
_entity.pdbx_description
1 polymer ?
#
loop_
_entity_poly.entity_id
_entity_poly.type
_entity_poly.pdbx_seq_one_letter_code
_entity_poly.pdbx_strand_id
1 'polypeptide(L)'
;CIRLNDEKTVKWMDVVNETVLRNGEWFKEKPGDSSWENPWTQIGLNDDGFPIYIVKAFEIANKYAPNVKLVYNHNGGMERKMWEKVLETITYLKNLGLRVDGIGWQAHLRDKNGVGLVKEDLNYLSYLIDWTHANSMEFHVTELNYWLNNENPKSISVQKRQVLSYNNVVNTLISKKNNGVVTLNIW
;
A
#
# COMPACT_ATOMS: atom_id res chain seq x y z
N CYS A 1 -15.65 -8.06 9.39
CA CYS A 1 -14.52 -8.52 10.25
C CYS A 1 -14.82 -9.88 10.89
N ILE A 2 -15.91 -10.05 11.68
CA ILE A 2 -16.21 -11.30 12.41
C ILE A 2 -16.26 -12.50 11.45
N ARG A 3 -17.07 -12.44 10.39
CA ARG A 3 -17.18 -13.52 9.42
C ARG A 3 -15.83 -13.88 8.78
N LEU A 4 -15.05 -12.88 8.38
CA LEU A 4 -13.72 -13.12 7.79
C LEU A 4 -12.76 -13.77 8.77
N ASN A 5 -12.87 -13.43 10.07
CA ASN A 5 -12.05 -14.04 11.12
C ASN A 5 -12.37 -15.54 11.31
N ASP A 6 -13.63 -15.93 11.14
CA ASP A 6 -14.09 -17.32 11.32
C ASP A 6 -13.81 -18.19 10.08
N GLU A 7 -13.69 -17.56 8.92
CA GLU A 7 -13.32 -18.23 7.66
C GLU A 7 -11.80 -18.42 7.58
N LYS A 8 -11.29 -19.59 7.90
CA LYS A 8 -9.85 -19.93 7.91
C LYS A 8 -9.14 -19.74 6.55
N THR A 9 -9.88 -19.47 5.48
CA THR A 9 -9.37 -19.21 4.13
C THR A 9 -8.85 -17.79 3.96
N VAL A 10 -9.38 -16.82 4.71
CA VAL A 10 -8.93 -15.43 4.64
C VAL A 10 -7.70 -15.24 5.53
N LYS A 11 -6.57 -14.88 4.93
CA LYS A 11 -5.29 -14.69 5.64
C LYS A 11 -4.97 -13.23 5.90
N TRP A 12 -5.33 -12.35 4.97
CA TRP A 12 -5.06 -10.91 5.02
C TRP A 12 -6.32 -10.12 4.72
N MET A 13 -6.41 -8.93 5.29
CA MET A 13 -7.50 -8.00 5.03
C MET A 13 -6.94 -6.58 4.98
N ASP A 14 -7.22 -5.87 3.89
CA ASP A 14 -6.95 -4.44 3.80
C ASP A 14 -7.93 -3.70 4.71
N VAL A 15 -7.41 -3.11 5.78
CA VAL A 15 -8.23 -2.40 6.79
C VAL A 15 -8.56 -1.00 6.29
N VAL A 16 -7.59 -0.36 5.68
CA VAL A 16 -7.73 0.95 5.03
C VAL A 16 -7.01 0.94 3.69
N ASN A 17 -7.48 1.77 2.78
CA ASN A 17 -6.94 1.91 1.43
C ASN A 17 -6.86 3.38 1.02
N GLU A 18 -5.73 3.78 0.40
CA GLU A 18 -5.55 5.09 -0.26
C GLU A 18 -5.86 6.30 0.62
N THR A 19 -5.18 6.43 1.74
CA THR A 19 -5.47 7.43 2.77
C THR A 19 -4.70 8.73 2.63
N VAL A 20 -3.60 8.72 1.87
CA VAL A 20 -2.63 9.81 1.74
C VAL A 20 -2.44 10.20 0.28
N LEU A 21 -2.35 11.49 -0.01
CA LEU A 21 -2.01 12.02 -1.32
C LEU A 21 -0.50 11.91 -1.57
N ARG A 22 -0.07 11.98 -2.84
CA ARG A 22 1.35 11.91 -3.23
C ARG A 22 2.24 12.97 -2.59
N ASN A 23 1.65 14.11 -2.21
CA ASN A 23 2.35 15.22 -1.53
C ASN A 23 2.48 15.01 0.00
N GLY A 24 1.94 13.91 0.55
CA GLY A 24 1.95 13.60 1.97
C GLY A 24 0.78 14.18 2.78
N GLU A 25 -0.17 14.84 2.13
CA GLU A 25 -1.39 15.30 2.79
C GLU A 25 -2.41 14.17 2.91
N TRP A 26 -3.29 14.26 3.91
CA TRP A 26 -4.42 13.35 4.01
C TRP A 26 -5.35 13.48 2.81
N PHE A 27 -5.86 12.35 2.36
CA PHE A 27 -6.91 12.36 1.37
C PHE A 27 -8.13 13.09 1.95
N LYS A 28 -8.65 14.07 1.22
CA LYS A 28 -9.79 14.90 1.64
C LYS A 28 -11.09 14.37 1.04
N GLU A 29 -12.20 14.67 1.71
CA GLU A 29 -13.50 14.45 1.11
C GLU A 29 -13.62 15.29 -0.17
N LYS A 30 -14.37 14.76 -1.11
CA LYS A 30 -14.69 15.45 -2.37
C LYS A 30 -16.20 15.38 -2.61
N PRO A 31 -16.99 16.12 -1.81
CA PRO A 31 -18.44 16.06 -1.94
C PRO A 31 -18.87 16.51 -3.33
N GLY A 32 -19.70 15.70 -3.99
CA GLY A 32 -20.16 15.95 -5.35
C GLY A 32 -19.16 15.60 -6.45
N ASP A 33 -18.00 15.00 -6.13
CA ASP A 33 -17.09 14.44 -7.13
C ASP A 33 -17.62 13.08 -7.58
N SER A 34 -18.14 13.02 -8.82
CA SER A 34 -18.70 11.80 -9.38
C SER A 34 -17.66 10.70 -9.62
N SER A 35 -16.37 11.04 -9.63
CA SER A 35 -15.31 10.07 -9.88
C SER A 35 -14.86 9.35 -8.62
N TRP A 36 -14.80 10.04 -7.48
CA TRP A 36 -14.39 9.45 -6.22
C TRP A 36 -14.63 10.34 -5.01
N GLU A 37 -15.29 9.80 -3.99
CA GLU A 37 -15.54 10.48 -2.72
C GLU A 37 -15.03 9.62 -1.56
N ASN A 38 -14.52 10.26 -0.51
CA ASN A 38 -14.18 9.59 0.74
C ASN A 38 -14.94 10.21 1.92
N PRO A 39 -16.19 9.79 2.15
CA PRO A 39 -17.03 10.37 3.20
C PRO A 39 -16.50 10.13 4.62
N TRP A 40 -15.63 9.13 4.83
CA TRP A 40 -15.05 8.85 6.14
C TRP A 40 -14.15 9.96 6.66
N THR A 41 -13.58 10.77 5.77
CA THR A 41 -12.75 11.93 6.14
C THR A 41 -13.55 13.04 6.84
N GLN A 42 -14.89 13.06 6.70
CA GLN A 42 -15.77 14.00 7.39
C GLN A 42 -15.76 13.82 8.92
N ILE A 43 -15.34 12.64 9.42
CA ILE A 43 -15.21 12.39 10.86
C ILE A 43 -14.09 13.26 11.47
N GLY A 44 -13.18 13.76 10.62
CA GLY A 44 -12.11 14.68 11.03
C GLY A 44 -10.84 13.99 11.52
N LEU A 45 -10.00 14.79 12.16
CA LEU A 45 -8.74 14.36 12.75
C LEU A 45 -8.88 14.31 14.29
N ASN A 46 -8.10 13.44 14.91
CA ASN A 46 -7.95 13.44 16.37
C ASN A 46 -6.96 14.54 16.81
N ASP A 47 -6.75 14.67 18.14
CA ASP A 47 -5.88 15.68 18.74
C ASP A 47 -4.41 15.55 18.30
N ASP A 48 -3.98 14.35 17.88
CA ASP A 48 -2.63 14.07 17.36
C ASP A 48 -2.50 14.33 15.83
N GLY A 49 -3.59 14.76 15.17
CA GLY A 49 -3.61 15.10 13.74
C GLY A 49 -3.77 13.89 12.80
N PHE A 50 -4.19 12.73 13.31
CA PHE A 50 -4.47 11.54 12.49
C PHE A 50 -5.97 11.39 12.21
N PRO A 51 -6.37 10.90 11.01
CA PRO A 51 -7.76 10.68 10.68
C PRO A 51 -8.42 9.68 11.63
N ILE A 52 -9.50 10.12 12.28
CA ILE A 52 -10.25 9.30 13.24
C ILE A 52 -10.74 8.00 12.62
N TYR A 53 -11.15 8.03 11.34
CA TYR A 53 -11.64 6.83 10.66
C TYR A 53 -10.58 5.72 10.53
N ILE A 54 -9.30 6.08 10.33
CA ILE A 54 -8.20 5.12 10.24
C ILE A 54 -8.03 4.41 11.59
N VAL A 55 -7.96 5.18 12.68
CA VAL A 55 -7.83 4.64 14.03
C VAL A 55 -9.01 3.71 14.35
N LYS A 56 -10.23 4.17 14.07
CA LYS A 56 -11.46 3.37 14.30
C LYS A 56 -11.51 2.10 13.47
N ALA A 57 -11.08 2.14 12.21
CA ALA A 57 -11.02 0.95 11.37
C ALA A 57 -10.08 -0.11 11.96
N PHE A 58 -8.88 0.30 12.41
CA PHE A 58 -7.94 -0.62 13.05
C PHE A 58 -8.41 -1.08 14.44
N GLU A 59 -9.04 -0.24 15.27
CA GLU A 59 -9.66 -0.67 16.54
C GLU A 59 -10.70 -1.78 16.30
N ILE A 60 -11.59 -1.59 15.34
CA ILE A 60 -12.62 -2.57 14.98
C ILE A 60 -11.98 -3.85 14.43
N ALA A 61 -11.03 -3.74 13.53
CA ALA A 61 -10.35 -4.89 12.93
C ALA A 61 -9.57 -5.68 14.00
N ASN A 62 -8.85 -5.02 14.89
CA ASN A 62 -8.13 -5.67 15.99
C ASN A 62 -9.08 -6.44 16.92
N LYS A 63 -10.25 -5.86 17.23
CA LYS A 63 -11.24 -6.50 18.11
C LYS A 63 -11.94 -7.68 17.47
N TYR A 64 -12.32 -7.57 16.20
CA TYR A 64 -13.23 -8.52 15.56
C TYR A 64 -12.59 -9.42 14.49
N ALA A 65 -11.30 -9.26 14.23
CA ALA A 65 -10.53 -10.10 13.31
C ALA A 65 -9.15 -10.49 13.86
N PRO A 66 -9.07 -11.10 15.08
CA PRO A 66 -7.79 -11.41 15.72
C PRO A 66 -6.95 -12.43 14.93
N ASN A 67 -7.57 -13.27 14.09
CA ASN A 67 -6.91 -14.34 13.33
C ASN A 67 -6.57 -13.96 11.90
N VAL A 68 -6.93 -12.76 11.46
CA VAL A 68 -6.65 -12.23 10.11
C VAL A 68 -5.52 -11.21 10.21
N LYS A 69 -4.56 -11.25 9.29
CA LYS A 69 -3.52 -10.23 9.17
C LYS A 69 -4.11 -8.91 8.69
N LEU A 70 -3.79 -7.85 9.37
CA LEU A 70 -4.33 -6.50 9.13
C LEU A 70 -3.34 -5.70 8.29
N VAL A 71 -3.74 -5.34 7.07
CA VAL A 71 -2.90 -4.66 6.09
C VAL A 71 -3.33 -3.22 5.93
N TYR A 72 -2.35 -2.32 5.84
CA TYR A 72 -2.53 -0.94 5.43
C TYR A 72 -2.19 -0.86 3.94
N ASN A 73 -3.18 -0.79 3.07
CA ASN A 73 -2.99 -0.78 1.62
C ASN A 73 -2.89 0.63 1.04
N HIS A 74 -2.03 0.83 0.05
CA HIS A 74 -1.86 2.15 -0.58
C HIS A 74 -1.49 2.05 -2.07
N ASN A 75 -1.95 3.04 -2.82
CA ASN A 75 -1.62 3.21 -4.24
C ASN A 75 -0.33 4.04 -4.44
N GLY A 76 -0.10 4.48 -5.65
CA GLY A 76 1.01 5.34 -6.02
C GLY A 76 2.27 4.59 -6.44
N GLY A 77 3.30 5.36 -6.72
CA GLY A 77 4.67 4.91 -6.96
C GLY A 77 5.49 4.91 -5.68
N MET A 78 6.70 5.46 -5.76
CA MET A 78 7.61 5.57 -4.62
C MET A 78 7.75 7.02 -4.15
N GLU A 79 6.65 7.76 -4.12
CA GLU A 79 6.59 9.14 -3.64
C GLU A 79 6.92 9.19 -2.13
N ARG A 80 8.09 9.71 -1.78
CA ARG A 80 8.63 9.66 -0.41
C ARG A 80 7.70 10.28 0.63
N LYS A 81 7.17 11.49 0.37
CA LYS A 81 6.27 12.17 1.32
C LYS A 81 5.01 11.38 1.63
N MET A 82 4.48 10.69 0.63
CA MET A 82 3.31 9.82 0.80
C MET A 82 3.66 8.63 1.69
N TRP A 83 4.72 7.90 1.36
CA TRP A 83 5.11 6.73 2.14
C TRP A 83 5.59 7.09 3.55
N GLU A 84 6.34 8.18 3.72
CA GLU A 84 6.72 8.69 5.06
C GLU A 84 5.48 8.92 5.93
N LYS A 85 4.40 9.49 5.36
CA LYS A 85 3.13 9.69 6.06
C LYS A 85 2.42 8.38 6.39
N VAL A 86 2.47 7.39 5.49
CA VAL A 86 1.95 6.03 5.74
C VAL A 86 2.74 5.36 6.87
N LEU A 87 4.07 5.41 6.84
CA LEU A 87 4.92 4.81 7.87
C LEU A 87 4.73 5.49 9.24
N GLU A 88 4.59 6.83 9.26
CA GLU A 88 4.24 7.60 10.46
C GLU A 88 2.91 7.12 11.05
N THR A 89 1.90 6.94 10.19
CA THR A 89 0.56 6.49 10.60
C THR A 89 0.60 5.07 11.18
N ILE A 90 1.32 4.16 10.54
CA ILE A 90 1.49 2.79 11.04
C ILE A 90 2.19 2.80 12.40
N THR A 91 3.24 3.61 12.54
CA THR A 91 3.95 3.77 13.81
C THR A 91 3.03 4.30 14.90
N TYR A 92 2.21 5.30 14.58
CA TYR A 92 1.21 5.86 15.50
C TYR A 92 0.20 4.78 15.94
N LEU A 93 -0.37 4.02 15.02
CA LEU A 93 -1.31 2.93 15.34
C LEU A 93 -0.67 1.88 16.26
N LYS A 94 0.58 1.49 15.99
CA LYS A 94 1.32 0.53 16.83
C LYS A 94 1.58 1.10 18.23
N ASN A 95 1.86 2.39 18.36
CA ASN A 95 2.03 3.07 19.66
C ASN A 95 0.74 3.12 20.48
N LEU A 96 -0.43 3.11 19.82
CA LEU A 96 -1.74 2.93 20.47
C LEU A 96 -2.02 1.47 20.89
N GLY A 97 -1.08 0.54 20.65
CA GLY A 97 -1.28 -0.88 20.91
C GLY A 97 -2.13 -1.60 19.87
N LEU A 98 -2.38 -0.97 18.72
CA LEU A 98 -3.12 -1.58 17.63
C LEU A 98 -2.17 -2.37 16.72
N ARG A 99 -2.62 -3.55 16.34
CA ARG A 99 -1.88 -4.43 15.44
C ARG A 99 -2.01 -3.93 14.00
N VAL A 100 -0.88 -3.77 13.33
CA VAL A 100 -0.75 -3.63 11.88
C VAL A 100 0.22 -4.70 11.46
N ASP A 101 -0.22 -5.64 10.64
CA ASP A 101 0.55 -6.84 10.30
C ASP A 101 1.22 -6.75 8.94
N GLY A 102 0.84 -5.78 8.10
CA GLY A 102 1.45 -5.63 6.79
C GLY A 102 1.20 -4.27 6.13
N ILE A 103 2.06 -4.00 5.14
CA ILE A 103 1.88 -2.92 4.17
C ILE A 103 1.48 -3.57 2.84
N GLY A 104 0.41 -3.06 2.23
CA GLY A 104 0.01 -3.34 0.86
C GLY A 104 0.43 -2.21 -0.07
N TRP A 105 1.08 -2.54 -1.17
CA TRP A 105 1.36 -1.63 -2.27
C TRP A 105 0.63 -2.11 -3.52
N GLN A 106 -0.26 -1.30 -4.07
CA GLN A 106 -1.05 -1.67 -5.25
C GLN A 106 -0.17 -1.92 -6.49
N ALA A 107 0.98 -1.27 -6.59
CA ALA A 107 1.93 -1.47 -7.67
C ALA A 107 1.34 -1.24 -9.07
N HIS A 108 0.55 -0.19 -9.24
CA HIS A 108 0.11 0.28 -10.55
C HIS A 108 1.29 0.92 -11.29
N LEU A 109 2.08 0.07 -11.95
CA LEU A 109 3.28 0.52 -12.68
C LEU A 109 2.89 1.34 -13.91
N ARG A 110 3.70 2.34 -14.25
CA ARG A 110 3.44 3.24 -15.37
C ARG A 110 4.57 3.17 -16.39
N ASP A 111 4.20 3.22 -17.66
CA ASP A 111 5.19 3.38 -18.75
C ASP A 111 5.91 4.72 -18.60
N LYS A 112 7.20 4.74 -18.88
CA LYS A 112 8.11 5.86 -18.65
C LYS A 112 8.11 6.30 -17.18
N ASN A 113 9.23 6.56 -16.61
CA ASN A 113 9.41 7.12 -15.25
C ASN A 113 8.63 6.42 -14.11
N GLY A 114 8.14 5.19 -14.32
CA GLY A 114 7.46 4.41 -13.29
C GLY A 114 8.41 3.56 -12.46
N VAL A 115 7.92 3.06 -11.33
CA VAL A 115 8.63 2.11 -10.48
C VAL A 115 9.05 0.89 -11.32
N GLY A 116 10.31 0.49 -11.19
CA GLY A 116 10.90 -0.55 -12.01
C GLY A 116 11.73 -0.02 -13.18
N LEU A 117 11.54 1.24 -13.61
CA LEU A 117 12.34 1.91 -14.63
C LEU A 117 13.29 2.95 -14.06
N VAL A 118 13.02 3.46 -12.88
CA VAL A 118 13.80 4.48 -12.16
C VAL A 118 14.54 3.83 -11.00
N LYS A 119 15.86 3.99 -10.97
CA LYS A 119 16.70 3.34 -9.95
C LYS A 119 16.40 3.84 -8.54
N GLU A 120 16.12 5.12 -8.38
CA GLU A 120 15.77 5.76 -7.11
C GLU A 120 14.49 5.17 -6.52
N ASP A 121 13.50 4.86 -7.37
CA ASP A 121 12.26 4.22 -6.95
C ASP A 121 12.50 2.78 -6.51
N LEU A 122 13.33 2.02 -7.21
CA LEU A 122 13.71 0.66 -6.80
C LEU A 122 14.47 0.65 -5.46
N ASN A 123 15.35 1.62 -5.25
CA ASN A 123 16.04 1.78 -3.98
C ASN A 123 15.06 2.10 -2.84
N TYR A 124 14.06 2.95 -3.11
CA TYR A 124 13.08 3.29 -2.10
C TYR A 124 12.10 2.14 -1.84
N LEU A 125 11.69 1.40 -2.87
CA LEU A 125 10.93 0.14 -2.71
C LEU A 125 11.70 -0.86 -1.82
N SER A 126 12.99 -1.03 -2.09
CA SER A 126 13.85 -1.88 -1.26
C SER A 126 13.87 -1.42 0.21
N TYR A 127 14.04 -0.11 0.46
CA TYR A 127 13.97 0.47 1.79
C TYR A 127 12.60 0.24 2.46
N LEU A 128 11.50 0.45 1.74
CA LEU A 128 10.14 0.28 2.27
C LEU A 128 9.90 -1.17 2.73
N ILE A 129 10.36 -2.14 1.93
CA ILE A 129 10.29 -3.56 2.31
C ILE A 129 11.14 -3.85 3.56
N ASP A 130 12.38 -3.36 3.60
CA ASP A 130 13.26 -3.55 4.76
C ASP A 130 12.69 -2.92 6.03
N TRP A 131 12.13 -1.71 5.93
CA TRP A 131 11.46 -1.06 7.05
C TRP A 131 10.26 -1.90 7.53
N THR A 132 9.48 -2.43 6.61
CA THR A 132 8.32 -3.29 6.92
C THR A 132 8.75 -4.53 7.70
N HIS A 133 9.77 -5.24 7.22
CA HIS A 133 10.28 -6.43 7.89
C HIS A 133 10.94 -6.12 9.25
N ALA A 134 11.68 -5.02 9.36
CA ALA A 134 12.29 -4.57 10.61
C ALA A 134 11.24 -4.23 11.69
N ASN A 135 10.03 -3.88 11.29
CA ASN A 135 8.89 -3.64 12.18
C ASN A 135 7.99 -4.88 12.38
N SER A 136 8.48 -6.09 12.05
CA SER A 136 7.77 -7.37 12.18
C SER A 136 6.45 -7.43 11.40
N MET A 137 6.43 -6.83 10.21
CA MET A 137 5.28 -6.78 9.30
C MET A 137 5.60 -7.48 7.98
N GLU A 138 4.55 -7.81 7.23
CA GLU A 138 4.62 -8.43 5.92
C GLU A 138 4.46 -7.37 4.81
N PHE A 139 5.14 -7.54 3.67
CA PHE A 139 5.00 -6.65 2.52
C PHE A 139 4.24 -7.33 1.39
N HIS A 140 3.15 -6.71 0.94
CA HIS A 140 2.25 -7.26 -0.07
C HIS A 140 2.19 -6.37 -1.29
N VAL A 141 2.49 -6.90 -2.47
CA VAL A 141 2.07 -6.30 -3.73
C VAL A 141 0.67 -6.79 -4.03
N THR A 142 -0.32 -5.90 -3.99
CA THR A 142 -1.74 -6.26 -3.96
C THR A 142 -2.42 -6.25 -5.33
N GLU A 143 -1.94 -5.43 -6.28
CA GLU A 143 -2.67 -5.13 -7.52
C GLU A 143 -1.73 -4.88 -8.72
N LEU A 144 -0.65 -5.65 -8.84
CA LEU A 144 0.36 -5.40 -9.88
C LEU A 144 -0.25 -5.36 -11.28
N ASN A 145 -0.15 -4.22 -11.92
CA ASN A 145 -0.46 -4.05 -13.34
C ASN A 145 0.47 -3.02 -14.01
N TYR A 146 0.29 -2.81 -15.32
CA TYR A 146 1.13 -1.88 -16.09
C TYR A 146 0.25 -0.96 -16.96
N TRP A 147 0.35 0.34 -16.72
CA TRP A 147 -0.40 1.37 -17.43
C TRP A 147 0.43 1.96 -18.56
N LEU A 148 -0.10 1.90 -19.76
CA LEU A 148 0.61 2.31 -20.99
C LEU A 148 0.60 3.82 -21.25
N ASN A 149 -0.18 4.60 -20.51
CA ASN A 149 -0.28 6.07 -20.67
C ASN A 149 -0.52 6.50 -22.14
N ASN A 150 -1.48 5.86 -22.82
CA ASN A 150 -1.80 6.08 -24.23
C ASN A 150 -0.71 5.64 -25.25
N GLU A 151 0.31 4.93 -24.83
CA GLU A 151 1.30 4.34 -25.73
C GLU A 151 0.72 3.14 -26.49
N ASN A 152 1.27 2.87 -27.68
CA ASN A 152 0.84 1.72 -28.47
C ASN A 152 1.31 0.39 -27.83
N PRO A 153 0.40 -0.49 -27.37
CA PRO A 153 0.77 -1.77 -26.75
C PRO A 153 1.55 -2.71 -27.66
N LYS A 154 1.47 -2.52 -29.00
CA LYS A 154 2.22 -3.31 -29.99
C LYS A 154 3.63 -2.78 -30.24
N SER A 155 4.00 -1.64 -29.65
CA SER A 155 5.35 -1.09 -29.79
C SER A 155 6.36 -1.96 -29.05
N ILE A 156 7.39 -2.41 -29.73
CA ILE A 156 8.48 -3.20 -29.16
C ILE A 156 9.17 -2.45 -28.02
N SER A 157 9.33 -1.13 -28.11
CA SER A 157 9.94 -0.34 -27.06
C SER A 157 9.08 -0.29 -25.78
N VAL A 158 7.75 -0.22 -25.92
CA VAL A 158 6.80 -0.28 -24.80
C VAL A 158 6.86 -1.65 -24.12
N GLN A 159 6.82 -2.72 -24.91
CA GLN A 159 6.89 -4.08 -24.39
C GLN A 159 8.22 -4.34 -23.65
N LYS A 160 9.34 -3.84 -24.17
CA LYS A 160 10.64 -3.93 -23.48
C LYS A 160 10.65 -3.19 -22.15
N ARG A 161 10.06 -1.99 -22.07
CA ARG A 161 9.96 -1.25 -20.80
C ARG A 161 9.05 -1.96 -19.81
N GLN A 162 7.92 -2.52 -20.26
CA GLN A 162 7.03 -3.32 -19.41
C GLN A 162 7.77 -4.53 -18.82
N VAL A 163 8.44 -5.31 -19.64
CA VAL A 163 9.23 -6.47 -19.19
C VAL A 163 10.31 -6.04 -18.20
N LEU A 164 11.04 -4.97 -18.49
CA LEU A 164 12.09 -4.45 -17.62
C LEU A 164 11.51 -4.01 -16.26
N SER A 165 10.38 -3.28 -16.28
CA SER A 165 9.72 -2.80 -15.06
C SER A 165 9.27 -3.95 -14.18
N TYR A 166 8.56 -4.94 -14.73
CA TYR A 166 8.16 -6.14 -13.99
C TYR A 166 9.37 -6.90 -13.45
N ASN A 167 10.37 -7.15 -14.29
CA ASN A 167 11.56 -7.89 -13.88
C ASN A 167 12.29 -7.21 -12.71
N ASN A 168 12.46 -5.89 -12.76
CA ASN A 168 13.15 -5.16 -11.70
C ASN A 168 12.36 -5.14 -10.39
N VAL A 169 11.04 -4.95 -10.45
CA VAL A 169 10.18 -5.02 -9.25
C VAL A 169 10.20 -6.42 -8.66
N VAL A 170 9.96 -7.45 -9.46
CA VAL A 170 9.95 -8.86 -8.99
C VAL A 170 11.31 -9.26 -8.41
N ASN A 171 12.42 -8.90 -9.05
CA ASN A 171 13.74 -9.19 -8.51
C ASN A 171 14.00 -8.47 -7.18
N THR A 172 13.51 -7.24 -7.02
CA THR A 172 13.58 -6.53 -5.73
C THR A 172 12.82 -7.30 -4.65
N LEU A 173 11.60 -7.77 -4.93
CA LEU A 173 10.82 -8.58 -3.99
C LEU A 173 11.53 -9.89 -3.64
N ILE A 174 12.02 -10.62 -4.65
CA ILE A 174 12.73 -11.90 -4.46
C ILE A 174 13.98 -11.71 -3.59
N SER A 175 14.71 -10.60 -3.76
CA SER A 175 15.91 -10.32 -2.95
C SER A 175 15.61 -10.18 -1.46
N LYS A 176 14.35 -9.88 -1.09
CA LYS A 176 13.90 -9.65 0.29
C LYS A 176 13.20 -10.85 0.95
N LYS A 177 12.90 -11.90 0.20
CA LYS A 177 12.12 -13.06 0.68
C LYS A 177 12.71 -13.79 1.89
N ASN A 178 14.02 -13.66 2.12
CA ASN A 178 14.69 -14.30 3.25
C ASN A 178 14.66 -13.46 4.53
N ASN A 179 14.27 -12.17 4.41
CA ASN A 179 14.20 -11.23 5.53
C ASN A 179 12.80 -11.15 6.13
N GLY A 180 11.80 -11.60 5.40
CA GLY A 180 10.39 -11.58 5.81
C GLY A 180 9.45 -12.00 4.69
N VAL A 181 8.16 -11.93 4.96
CA VAL A 181 7.14 -12.30 3.97
C VAL A 181 6.98 -11.20 2.93
N VAL A 182 7.05 -11.59 1.67
CA VAL A 182 6.65 -10.79 0.51
C VAL A 182 5.66 -11.58 -0.33
N THR A 183 4.59 -10.93 -0.79
CA THR A 183 3.60 -11.55 -1.69
C THR A 183 3.41 -10.72 -2.94
N LEU A 184 2.87 -11.33 -3.98
CA LEU A 184 2.58 -10.66 -5.25
C LEU A 184 1.25 -11.15 -5.79
N ASN A 185 0.33 -10.21 -6.02
CA ASN A 185 -0.91 -10.42 -6.75
C ASN A 185 -0.91 -9.59 -8.04
N ILE A 186 -1.44 -10.16 -9.10
CA ILE A 186 -1.63 -9.50 -10.39
C ILE A 186 -3.10 -9.06 -10.47
N TRP A 187 -3.30 -7.79 -10.85
CA TRP A 187 -4.60 -7.16 -11.01
C TRP A 187 -5.07 -7.14 -12.46
#